data_d57b623a51a41d985d5f35ff350cd199
#
_entry.id   d57b623a51a41d985d5f35ff350cd199
#
_cell.length_a   1.000
_cell.length_b   1.000
_cell.length_c   1.000
_cell.angle_alpha   90.00
_cell.angle_beta   90.00
_cell.angle_gamma   90.00
#
_symmetry.space_group_name_H-M   'P 1'
#
loop_
_entity.id
_entity.type
_entity.pdbx_description
1 polymer ?
#
loop_
_entity_poly.entity_id
_entity_poly.type
_entity_poly.pdbx_seq_one_letter_code
_entity_poly.pdbx_strand_id
1 'polypeptide(L)'
;MTVFHSAEILFLILLRFLYEPNSIPMWITRCTSSQLQRHIEKLSKEGVDSFITNPNDWMRSVLYPAIDKNHSKFEDSKYSTKFTIDFIERLAKEYVDHVEYNSYKHGLRCTSGQSRLQIKDEKSGKTILDSLSDAINFLELEKIPNNKETIHKFKETSKTYDYERDCGIIRITTNILSNIFSYRQLLIKRELVGSDCKIKFIPFFFKFDKANKVFEFNPKRSKGGLITRFSFTK
;
A
#
# COMPACT_ATOMS: atom_id res chain seq x y z
N MET A 1 10.75 3.72 7.85
CA MET A 1 9.55 2.86 7.79
C MET A 1 9.19 2.73 6.34
N THR A 2 9.07 1.53 5.83
CA THR A 2 8.78 1.32 4.41
C THR A 2 7.29 1.46 4.13
N VAL A 3 6.93 1.74 2.87
CA VAL A 3 5.55 1.75 2.38
C VAL A 3 4.80 0.47 2.81
N PHE A 4 5.46 -0.67 2.74
CA PHE A 4 4.86 -1.96 3.08
C PHE A 4 4.45 -2.09 4.56
N HIS A 5 5.23 -1.55 5.51
CA HIS A 5 4.80 -1.54 6.91
C HIS A 5 3.58 -0.65 7.13
N SER A 6 3.52 0.51 6.49
CA SER A 6 2.34 1.38 6.59
C SER A 6 1.11 0.74 5.96
N ALA A 7 1.27 0.05 4.83
CA ALA A 7 0.22 -0.71 4.18
C ALA A 7 -0.27 -1.88 5.05
N GLU A 8 0.65 -2.66 5.64
CA GLU A 8 0.33 -3.77 6.55
C GLU A 8 -0.52 -3.30 7.74
N ILE A 9 -0.12 -2.20 8.37
CA ILE A 9 -0.88 -1.59 9.47
C ILE A 9 -2.27 -1.14 9.00
N LEU A 10 -2.36 -0.47 7.84
CA LEU A 10 -3.65 -0.06 7.29
C LEU A 10 -4.57 -1.25 7.04
N PHE A 11 -4.08 -2.28 6.36
CA PHE A 11 -4.87 -3.47 6.07
C PHE A 11 -5.29 -4.21 7.33
N LEU A 12 -4.39 -4.36 8.30
CA LEU A 12 -4.69 -5.00 9.56
C LEU A 12 -5.83 -4.29 10.30
N ILE A 13 -5.81 -2.96 10.34
CA ILE A 13 -6.83 -2.16 11.01
C ILE A 13 -8.11 -2.10 10.19
N LEU A 14 -8.02 -1.88 8.87
CA LEU A 14 -9.17 -1.76 7.99
C LEU A 14 -9.97 -3.07 7.93
N LEU A 15 -9.31 -4.20 7.68
CA LEU A 15 -9.96 -5.50 7.62
C LEU A 15 -10.64 -5.85 8.94
N ARG A 16 -10.09 -5.39 10.05
CA ARG A 16 -10.71 -5.54 11.34
C ARG A 16 -12.04 -4.79 11.44
N PHE A 17 -12.08 -3.55 11.00
CA PHE A 17 -13.35 -2.80 10.97
C PHE A 17 -14.41 -3.48 10.10
N LEU A 18 -13.99 -4.22 9.08
CA LEU A 18 -14.87 -5.00 8.22
C LEU A 18 -15.46 -6.22 8.90
N TYR A 19 -14.69 -6.90 9.75
CA TYR A 19 -15.10 -8.18 10.35
C TYR A 19 -15.72 -8.03 11.74
N GLU A 20 -15.18 -7.17 12.60
CA GLU A 20 -15.65 -6.99 13.98
C GLU A 20 -15.29 -5.60 14.52
N PRO A 21 -16.11 -4.57 14.36
CA PRO A 21 -15.75 -3.20 14.74
C PRO A 21 -15.49 -3.03 16.25
N ASN A 22 -16.00 -3.93 17.10
CA ASN A 22 -16.01 -3.74 18.56
C ASN A 22 -14.76 -4.27 19.29
N SER A 23 -13.87 -5.06 18.67
CA SER A 23 -12.73 -5.65 19.38
C SER A 23 -11.41 -5.68 18.60
N ILE A 24 -10.93 -4.50 18.16
CA ILE A 24 -9.68 -4.34 17.41
C ILE A 24 -8.47 -5.03 18.09
N PRO A 25 -8.24 -4.88 19.42
CA PRO A 25 -7.08 -5.53 20.04
C PRO A 25 -7.07 -7.05 19.90
N MET A 26 -8.23 -7.70 20.04
CA MET A 26 -8.30 -9.16 19.90
C MET A 26 -7.98 -9.64 18.49
N TRP A 27 -8.38 -8.89 17.48
CA TRP A 27 -8.05 -9.22 16.09
C TRP A 27 -6.54 -9.08 15.82
N ILE A 28 -5.94 -7.96 16.20
CA ILE A 28 -4.50 -7.71 15.99
C ILE A 28 -3.67 -8.83 16.60
N THR A 29 -4.07 -9.35 17.77
CA THR A 29 -3.36 -10.44 18.43
C THR A 29 -3.62 -11.82 17.82
N ARG A 30 -4.76 -12.03 17.16
CA ARG A 30 -5.16 -13.33 16.59
C ARG A 30 -4.90 -13.45 15.09
N CYS A 31 -4.82 -12.34 14.37
CA CYS A 31 -4.61 -12.36 12.94
C CYS A 31 -3.17 -12.78 12.62
N THR A 32 -3.02 -13.96 12.04
CA THR A 32 -1.71 -14.42 11.57
C THR A 32 -1.33 -13.72 10.26
N SER A 33 -0.03 -13.61 9.98
CA SER A 33 0.46 -13.02 8.72
C SER A 33 -0.12 -13.72 7.49
N SER A 34 -0.34 -15.03 7.54
CA SER A 34 -0.93 -15.80 6.44
C SER A 34 -2.44 -15.52 6.26
N GLN A 35 -3.16 -15.23 7.33
CA GLN A 35 -4.56 -14.80 7.24
C GLN A 35 -4.65 -13.39 6.65
N LEU A 36 -3.85 -12.47 7.15
CA LEU A 36 -3.76 -11.11 6.60
C LEU A 36 -3.45 -11.14 5.11
N GLN A 37 -2.44 -11.91 4.72
CA GLN A 37 -2.05 -12.06 3.32
C GLN A 37 -3.22 -12.54 2.44
N ARG A 38 -3.94 -13.59 2.84
CA ARG A 38 -5.12 -14.09 2.11
C ARG A 38 -6.21 -13.03 1.94
N HIS A 39 -6.46 -12.23 2.97
CA HIS A 39 -7.44 -11.14 2.89
C HIS A 39 -7.00 -10.03 1.94
N ILE A 40 -5.71 -9.67 1.95
CA ILE A 40 -5.15 -8.68 1.03
C ILE A 40 -5.19 -9.20 -0.41
N GLU A 41 -4.88 -10.47 -0.64
CA GLU A 41 -5.01 -11.10 -1.96
C GLU A 41 -6.45 -11.09 -2.47
N LYS A 42 -7.42 -11.38 -1.60
CA LYS A 42 -8.83 -11.26 -1.95
C LYS A 42 -9.19 -9.81 -2.32
N LEU A 43 -8.79 -8.86 -1.48
CA LEU A 43 -9.00 -7.43 -1.73
C LEU A 43 -8.38 -6.97 -3.06
N SER A 44 -7.19 -7.45 -3.39
CA SER A 44 -6.49 -7.09 -4.63
C SER A 44 -7.19 -7.60 -5.89
N LYS A 45 -7.86 -8.75 -5.80
CA LYS A 45 -8.53 -9.43 -6.93
C LYS A 45 -9.99 -9.02 -7.10
N GLU A 46 -10.71 -8.93 -5.99
CA GLU A 46 -12.16 -8.82 -5.96
C GLU A 46 -12.64 -7.43 -5.50
N GLY A 47 -11.72 -6.58 -4.99
CA GLY A 47 -12.05 -5.24 -4.48
C GLY A 47 -12.74 -5.24 -3.13
N VAL A 48 -13.05 -4.04 -2.65
CA VAL A 48 -13.72 -3.81 -1.37
C VAL A 48 -15.14 -4.38 -1.37
N ASP A 49 -15.80 -4.43 -2.55
CA ASP A 49 -17.15 -4.97 -2.72
C ASP A 49 -17.28 -6.45 -2.29
N SER A 50 -16.19 -7.19 -2.31
CA SER A 50 -16.16 -8.60 -1.86
C SER A 50 -16.30 -8.76 -0.33
N PHE A 51 -16.15 -7.69 0.42
CA PHE A 51 -16.23 -7.69 1.88
C PHE A 51 -17.48 -7.00 2.41
N ILE A 52 -18.03 -6.04 1.67
CA ILE A 52 -19.10 -5.17 2.15
C ILE A 52 -20.11 -4.89 1.04
N THR A 53 -21.38 -5.05 1.37
CA THR A 53 -22.47 -4.53 0.55
C THR A 53 -22.50 -3.01 0.72
N ASN A 54 -22.40 -2.27 -0.38
CA ASN A 54 -22.43 -0.80 -0.35
C ASN A 54 -21.17 -0.13 0.26
N PRO A 55 -19.96 -0.42 -0.26
CA PRO A 55 -18.70 0.01 0.34
C PRO A 55 -18.56 1.53 0.44
N ASN A 56 -19.14 2.29 -0.49
CA ASN A 56 -19.09 3.75 -0.46
C ASN A 56 -19.77 4.33 0.77
N ASP A 57 -20.97 3.87 1.10
CA ASP A 57 -21.71 4.38 2.26
C ASP A 57 -21.08 3.93 3.57
N TRP A 58 -20.65 2.68 3.62
CA TRP A 58 -19.96 2.14 4.79
C TRP A 58 -18.64 2.88 5.03
N MET A 59 -17.77 2.96 4.02
CA MET A 59 -16.47 3.62 4.14
C MET A 59 -16.64 5.10 4.51
N ARG A 60 -17.63 5.78 3.92
CA ARG A 60 -17.93 7.17 4.25
C ARG A 60 -18.36 7.30 5.72
N SER A 61 -19.18 6.39 6.24
CA SER A 61 -19.59 6.42 7.64
C SER A 61 -18.43 6.21 8.62
N VAL A 62 -17.43 5.42 8.24
CA VAL A 62 -16.22 5.17 9.03
C VAL A 62 -15.23 6.33 8.95
N LEU A 63 -15.01 6.86 7.75
CA LEU A 63 -14.01 7.92 7.55
C LEU A 63 -14.53 9.32 7.90
N TYR A 64 -15.84 9.55 7.75
CA TYR A 64 -16.48 10.87 7.87
C TYR A 64 -17.77 10.80 8.70
N PRO A 65 -17.73 10.28 9.94
CA PRO A 65 -18.94 9.97 10.73
C PRO A 65 -19.78 11.20 11.12
N ALA A 66 -19.19 12.39 11.12
CA ALA A 66 -19.87 13.64 11.46
C ALA A 66 -20.41 14.41 10.23
N ILE A 67 -20.28 13.83 9.03
CA ILE A 67 -20.67 14.49 7.78
C ILE A 67 -21.91 13.82 7.21
N ASP A 68 -23.07 14.38 7.52
CA ASP A 68 -24.36 13.96 6.99
C ASP A 68 -24.69 14.62 5.64
N LYS A 69 -25.84 14.27 5.07
CA LYS A 69 -26.27 14.76 3.75
C LYS A 69 -26.47 16.28 3.69
N ASN A 70 -26.70 16.94 4.83
CA ASN A 70 -26.93 18.39 4.93
C ASN A 70 -25.64 19.17 5.21
N HIS A 71 -24.55 18.48 5.47
CA HIS A 71 -23.28 19.12 5.79
C HIS A 71 -22.63 19.70 4.53
N SER A 72 -22.06 20.91 4.61
CA SER A 72 -21.43 21.60 3.47
C SER A 72 -20.25 20.83 2.82
N LYS A 73 -19.67 19.86 3.56
CA LYS A 73 -18.59 18.98 3.09
C LYS A 73 -19.04 17.60 2.64
N PHE A 74 -20.35 17.41 2.42
CA PHE A 74 -20.89 16.09 2.06
C PHE A 74 -20.33 15.60 0.70
N GLU A 75 -20.31 16.45 -0.31
CA GLU A 75 -19.75 16.09 -1.63
C GLU A 75 -18.24 15.84 -1.57
N ASP A 76 -17.49 16.64 -0.81
CA ASP A 76 -16.07 16.39 -0.56
C ASP A 76 -15.86 15.00 0.10
N SER A 77 -16.73 14.61 1.01
CA SER A 77 -16.67 13.30 1.69
C SER A 77 -16.93 12.14 0.74
N LYS A 78 -17.88 12.26 -0.18
CA LYS A 78 -18.14 11.25 -1.23
C LYS A 78 -16.94 11.06 -2.13
N TYR A 79 -16.39 12.19 -2.62
CA TYR A 79 -15.22 12.18 -3.49
C TYR A 79 -14.02 11.52 -2.79
N SER A 80 -13.75 11.94 -1.55
CA SER A 80 -12.64 11.39 -0.76
C SER A 80 -12.83 9.91 -0.42
N THR A 81 -14.09 9.47 -0.22
CA THR A 81 -14.41 8.05 0.00
C THR A 81 -14.08 7.22 -1.22
N LYS A 82 -14.53 7.64 -2.39
CA LYS A 82 -14.22 6.95 -3.65
C LYS A 82 -12.70 6.88 -3.88
N PHE A 83 -12.02 8.01 -3.70
CA PHE A 83 -10.56 8.03 -3.77
C PHE A 83 -9.92 7.02 -2.81
N THR A 84 -10.42 6.93 -1.56
CA THR A 84 -9.87 6.02 -0.55
C THR A 84 -10.08 4.56 -0.95
N ILE A 85 -11.23 4.19 -1.50
CA ILE A 85 -11.50 2.84 -1.99
C ILE A 85 -10.52 2.49 -3.12
N ASP A 86 -10.44 3.33 -4.14
CA ASP A 86 -9.52 3.14 -5.26
C ASP A 86 -8.05 3.03 -4.80
N PHE A 87 -7.67 3.87 -3.80
CA PHE A 87 -6.33 3.83 -3.21
C PHE A 87 -6.05 2.52 -2.48
N ILE A 88 -6.98 2.04 -1.66
CA ILE A 88 -6.84 0.80 -0.88
C ILE A 88 -6.73 -0.41 -1.82
N GLU A 89 -7.55 -0.47 -2.85
CA GLU A 89 -7.50 -1.56 -3.84
C GLU A 89 -6.18 -1.55 -4.63
N ARG A 90 -5.71 -0.38 -5.01
CA ARG A 90 -4.42 -0.25 -5.68
C ARG A 90 -3.26 -0.60 -4.76
N LEU A 91 -3.30 -0.13 -3.51
CA LEU A 91 -2.29 -0.46 -2.51
C LEU A 91 -2.26 -1.98 -2.23
N ALA A 92 -3.42 -2.65 -2.23
CA ALA A 92 -3.49 -4.10 -2.09
C ALA A 92 -2.80 -4.83 -3.25
N LYS A 93 -2.99 -4.37 -4.50
CA LYS A 93 -2.29 -4.91 -5.67
C LYS A 93 -0.78 -4.75 -5.55
N GLU A 94 -0.32 -3.54 -5.21
CA GLU A 94 1.11 -3.27 -4.98
C GLU A 94 1.68 -4.11 -3.82
N TYR A 95 0.88 -4.34 -2.77
CA TYR A 95 1.29 -5.14 -1.62
C TYR A 95 1.40 -6.62 -1.95
N VAL A 96 0.53 -7.19 -2.75
CA VAL A 96 0.57 -8.63 -3.13
C VAL A 96 1.75 -8.93 -4.06
N ASP A 97 2.12 -8.01 -4.92
CA ASP A 97 3.24 -8.15 -5.88
C ASP A 97 4.63 -7.91 -5.23
N HIS A 98 4.76 -8.13 -3.93
CA HIS A 98 5.92 -7.69 -3.13
C HIS A 98 6.89 -8.80 -2.73
N VAL A 99 7.54 -9.37 -3.67
CA VAL A 99 8.72 -10.21 -3.40
C VAL A 99 9.78 -9.46 -2.57
N GLU A 100 9.88 -8.15 -2.77
CA GLU A 100 10.75 -7.20 -2.08
C GLU A 100 10.55 -7.17 -0.57
N TYR A 101 9.28 -7.10 -0.12
CA TYR A 101 8.96 -7.00 1.30
C TYR A 101 9.38 -8.26 2.06
N ASN A 102 9.13 -9.42 1.48
CA ASN A 102 9.55 -10.68 2.07
C ASN A 102 11.08 -10.77 2.13
N SER A 103 11.78 -10.32 1.09
CA SER A 103 13.22 -10.27 1.06
C SER A 103 13.79 -9.31 2.11
N TYR A 104 13.17 -8.14 2.29
CA TYR A 104 13.54 -7.17 3.32
C TYR A 104 13.25 -7.69 4.74
N LYS A 105 12.09 -8.30 4.98
CA LYS A 105 11.68 -8.83 6.30
C LYS A 105 12.63 -9.93 6.79
N HIS A 106 13.22 -10.67 5.88
CA HIS A 106 14.18 -11.72 6.21
C HIS A 106 15.64 -11.26 6.20
N GLY A 107 15.93 -9.97 6.01
CA GLY A 107 17.18 -9.26 6.30
C GLY A 107 18.45 -9.70 5.54
N LEU A 108 18.51 -10.93 5.07
CA LEU A 108 19.70 -11.52 4.43
C LEU A 108 19.66 -11.51 2.90
N ARG A 109 18.56 -11.02 2.31
CA ARG A 109 18.31 -11.08 0.87
C ARG A 109 18.28 -9.72 0.20
N CYS A 110 18.50 -8.66 0.97
CA CYS A 110 18.51 -7.29 0.45
C CYS A 110 19.84 -6.63 0.75
N THR A 111 20.39 -5.96 -0.24
CA THR A 111 21.52 -5.05 -0.09
C THR A 111 21.17 -3.70 -0.65
N SER A 112 21.53 -2.64 0.06
CA SER A 112 21.49 -1.29 -0.51
C SER A 112 22.65 -1.12 -1.48
N GLY A 113 22.41 -0.46 -2.59
CA GLY A 113 23.41 -0.23 -3.61
C GLY A 113 23.03 0.91 -4.53
N GLN A 114 23.84 1.10 -5.53
CA GLN A 114 23.54 2.03 -6.62
C GLN A 114 23.30 1.23 -7.88
N SER A 115 22.25 1.58 -8.61
CA SER A 115 21.99 1.06 -9.95
C SER A 115 22.33 2.11 -10.98
N ARG A 116 23.13 1.72 -11.98
CA ARG A 116 23.47 2.58 -13.11
C ARG A 116 22.84 2.00 -14.37
N LEU A 117 22.04 2.83 -15.04
CA LEU A 117 21.53 2.53 -16.36
C LEU A 117 22.25 3.38 -17.38
N GLN A 118 22.93 2.74 -18.32
CA GLN A 118 23.55 3.40 -19.46
C GLN A 118 22.97 2.85 -20.77
N ILE A 119 22.35 3.72 -21.55
CA ILE A 119 21.84 3.38 -22.89
C ILE A 119 22.74 4.10 -23.89
N LYS A 120 23.33 3.33 -24.83
CA LYS A 120 24.16 3.85 -25.91
C LYS A 120 23.48 3.57 -27.25
N ASP A 121 23.61 4.51 -28.16
CA ASP A 121 23.24 4.29 -29.55
C ASP A 121 24.23 3.30 -30.17
N GLU A 122 23.72 2.21 -30.73
CA GLU A 122 24.53 1.15 -31.29
C GLU A 122 25.40 1.60 -32.49
N LYS A 123 24.93 2.58 -33.27
CA LYS A 123 25.60 3.04 -34.47
C LYS A 123 26.66 4.08 -34.21
N SER A 124 26.38 5.02 -33.33
CA SER A 124 27.28 6.15 -33.02
C SER A 124 28.12 5.94 -31.76
N GLY A 125 27.79 4.94 -30.92
CA GLY A 125 28.41 4.73 -29.62
C GLY A 125 28.07 5.84 -28.59
N LYS A 126 27.26 6.82 -28.99
CA LYS A 126 26.93 7.96 -28.16
C LYS A 126 26.01 7.54 -27.02
N THR A 127 26.32 7.97 -25.81
CA THR A 127 25.45 7.75 -24.66
C THR A 127 24.18 8.61 -24.78
N ILE A 128 23.03 7.93 -24.88
CA ILE A 128 21.70 8.55 -24.94
C ILE A 128 21.20 8.83 -23.52
N LEU A 129 21.44 7.89 -22.60
CA LEU A 129 21.03 7.98 -21.21
C LEU A 129 22.15 7.42 -20.32
N ASP A 130 22.49 8.15 -19.29
CA ASP A 130 23.36 7.68 -18.19
C ASP A 130 22.73 8.13 -16.88
N SER A 131 22.24 7.19 -16.10
CA SER A 131 21.54 7.47 -14.86
C SER A 131 22.08 6.58 -13.75
N LEU A 132 22.42 7.22 -12.63
CA LEU A 132 22.81 6.58 -11.39
C LEU A 132 21.75 6.87 -10.34
N SER A 133 21.24 5.84 -9.68
CA SER A 133 20.21 5.97 -8.64
C SER A 133 20.43 5.00 -7.49
N ASP A 134 19.99 5.41 -6.31
CA ASP A 134 19.95 4.52 -5.16
C ASP A 134 18.95 3.39 -5.42
N ALA A 135 19.36 2.17 -5.12
CA ALA A 135 18.58 0.96 -5.36
C ALA A 135 18.65 0.00 -4.17
N ILE A 136 17.63 -0.83 -4.07
CA ILE A 136 17.69 -2.08 -3.29
C ILE A 136 17.88 -3.22 -4.28
N ASN A 137 18.87 -4.04 -4.01
CA ASN A 137 19.09 -5.30 -4.70
C ASN A 137 18.57 -6.43 -3.80
N PHE A 138 17.79 -7.34 -4.35
CA PHE A 138 17.32 -8.51 -3.63
C PHE A 138 17.51 -9.76 -4.46
N LEU A 139 17.84 -10.85 -3.73
CA LEU A 139 18.07 -12.17 -4.29
C LEU A 139 16.83 -13.03 -4.08
N GLU A 140 16.33 -13.58 -5.15
CA GLU A 140 15.26 -14.57 -5.16
C GLU A 140 15.81 -15.94 -5.52
N LEU A 141 15.31 -16.97 -4.85
CA LEU A 141 15.59 -18.34 -5.20
C LEU A 141 14.36 -18.92 -5.89
N GLU A 142 14.44 -19.08 -7.19
CA GLU A 142 13.40 -19.71 -8.00
C GLU A 142 13.65 -21.21 -8.08
N LYS A 143 12.64 -22.01 -7.74
CA LYS A 143 12.68 -23.45 -7.89
C LYS A 143 12.09 -23.82 -9.22
N ILE A 144 12.89 -24.33 -10.13
CA ILE A 144 12.44 -24.79 -11.44
C ILE A 144 12.27 -26.31 -11.35
N PRO A 145 11.03 -26.83 -11.48
CA PRO A 145 10.82 -28.27 -11.53
C PRO A 145 11.47 -28.83 -12.80
N ASN A 146 12.39 -29.77 -12.63
CA ASN A 146 12.95 -30.55 -13.70
C ASN A 146 12.64 -32.02 -13.42
N ASN A 147 12.40 -32.82 -14.47
CA ASN A 147 11.88 -34.20 -14.41
C ASN A 147 12.62 -35.18 -13.47
N LYS A 148 13.81 -34.83 -12.99
CA LYS A 148 14.60 -35.67 -12.08
C LYS A 148 15.14 -34.93 -10.84
N GLU A 149 15.26 -33.60 -10.89
CA GLU A 149 15.85 -32.79 -9.81
C GLU A 149 15.23 -31.40 -9.77
N THR A 150 15.21 -30.77 -8.59
CA THR A 150 14.81 -29.37 -8.47
C THR A 150 16.02 -28.49 -8.74
N ILE A 151 15.99 -27.76 -9.84
CA ILE A 151 17.04 -26.79 -10.16
C ILE A 151 16.75 -25.49 -9.40
N HIS A 152 17.72 -25.00 -8.69
CA HIS A 152 17.66 -23.70 -8.00
C HIS A 152 18.31 -22.64 -8.87
N LYS A 153 17.54 -21.62 -9.24
CA LYS A 153 18.01 -20.47 -9.99
C LYS A 153 18.01 -19.23 -9.09
N PHE A 154 19.15 -18.58 -8.99
CA PHE A 154 19.23 -17.27 -8.34
C PHE A 154 18.85 -16.18 -9.33
N LYS A 155 17.95 -15.30 -8.89
CA LYS A 155 17.52 -14.12 -9.62
C LYS A 155 17.80 -12.90 -8.78
N GLU A 156 18.62 -12.02 -9.30
CA GLU A 156 18.85 -10.71 -8.70
C GLU A 156 17.91 -9.69 -9.32
N THR A 157 17.22 -8.94 -8.48
CA THR A 157 16.35 -7.86 -8.90
C THR A 157 16.81 -6.57 -8.23
N SER A 158 17.08 -5.54 -9.02
CA SER A 158 17.39 -4.20 -8.54
C SER A 158 16.19 -3.31 -8.72
N LYS A 159 15.78 -2.62 -7.65
CA LYS A 159 14.68 -1.65 -7.69
C LYS A 159 15.14 -0.31 -7.15
N THR A 160 14.90 0.72 -7.92
CA THR A 160 15.18 2.09 -7.52
C THR A 160 14.06 2.66 -6.68
N TYR A 161 14.40 3.60 -5.81
CA TYR A 161 13.43 4.28 -4.95
C TYR A 161 12.75 5.43 -5.68
N ASP A 162 11.45 5.52 -5.51
CA ASP A 162 10.67 6.73 -5.77
C ASP A 162 10.23 7.33 -4.43
N TYR A 163 11.09 8.13 -3.83
CA TYR A 163 10.85 8.69 -2.50
C TYR A 163 9.58 9.54 -2.43
N GLU A 164 9.25 10.28 -3.48
CA GLU A 164 8.05 11.12 -3.49
C GLU A 164 6.77 10.28 -3.52
N ARG A 165 6.76 9.23 -4.35
CA ARG A 165 5.68 8.25 -4.39
C ARG A 165 5.51 7.58 -3.04
N ASP A 166 6.60 7.07 -2.48
CA ASP A 166 6.59 6.31 -1.22
C ASP A 166 6.15 7.19 -0.04
N CYS A 167 6.66 8.43 0.04
CA CYS A 167 6.20 9.41 1.02
C CYS A 167 4.72 9.78 0.81
N GLY A 168 4.28 9.89 -0.44
CA GLY A 168 2.88 10.13 -0.80
C GLY A 168 1.96 9.02 -0.29
N ILE A 169 2.32 7.76 -0.55
CA ILE A 169 1.58 6.58 -0.08
C ILE A 169 1.52 6.54 1.45
N ILE A 170 2.66 6.72 2.13
CA ILE A 170 2.72 6.73 3.60
C ILE A 170 1.81 7.83 4.17
N ARG A 171 1.85 9.04 3.60
CA ARG A 171 1.02 10.17 4.06
C ARG A 171 -0.46 9.90 3.90
N ILE A 172 -0.90 9.37 2.75
CA ILE A 172 -2.31 9.03 2.51
C ILE A 172 -2.74 7.94 3.49
N THR A 173 -1.95 6.88 3.62
CA THR A 173 -2.20 5.79 4.57
C THR A 173 -2.37 6.31 6.00
N THR A 174 -1.48 7.19 6.44
CA THR A 174 -1.53 7.81 7.78
C THR A 174 -2.80 8.65 7.96
N ASN A 175 -3.23 9.41 6.94
CA ASN A 175 -4.45 10.21 7.00
C ASN A 175 -5.70 9.33 7.06
N ILE A 176 -5.75 8.22 6.33
CA ILE A 176 -6.84 7.24 6.41
C ILE A 176 -6.92 6.65 7.81
N LEU A 177 -5.79 6.20 8.36
CA LEU A 177 -5.70 5.68 9.73
C LEU A 177 -6.15 6.72 10.76
N SER A 178 -5.77 7.98 10.61
CA SER A 178 -6.19 9.07 11.49
C SER A 178 -7.71 9.24 11.50
N ASN A 179 -8.35 9.19 10.33
CA ASN A 179 -9.81 9.24 10.23
C ASN A 179 -10.48 8.03 10.92
N ILE A 180 -9.94 6.82 10.70
CA ILE A 180 -10.44 5.60 11.35
C ILE A 180 -10.31 5.68 12.87
N PHE A 181 -9.17 6.11 13.40
CA PHE A 181 -8.97 6.26 14.84
C PHE A 181 -9.89 7.32 15.44
N SER A 182 -10.14 8.43 14.74
CA SER A 182 -11.07 9.46 15.17
C SER A 182 -12.50 8.93 15.26
N TYR A 183 -12.92 8.10 14.30
CA TYR A 183 -14.20 7.39 14.35
C TYR A 183 -14.30 6.50 15.59
N ARG A 184 -13.27 5.71 15.86
CA ARG A 184 -13.24 4.85 17.05
C ARG A 184 -13.30 5.63 18.36
N GLN A 185 -12.56 6.74 18.46
CA GLN A 185 -12.66 7.62 19.64
C GLN A 185 -14.10 8.15 19.83
N LEU A 186 -14.78 8.45 18.72
CA LEU A 186 -16.18 8.87 18.76
C LEU A 186 -17.08 7.77 19.32
N LEU A 187 -16.92 6.52 18.86
CA LEU A 187 -17.69 5.37 19.36
C LEU A 187 -17.47 5.17 20.87
N ILE A 188 -16.21 5.09 21.30
CA ILE A 188 -15.86 4.89 22.71
C ILE A 188 -16.45 6.01 23.59
N LYS A 189 -16.34 7.25 23.16
CA LYS A 189 -16.87 8.38 23.94
C LYS A 189 -18.40 8.36 24.00
N ARG A 190 -19.08 7.97 22.92
CA ARG A 190 -20.53 7.79 22.93
C ARG A 190 -20.97 6.68 23.88
N GLU A 191 -20.24 5.60 23.96
CA GLU A 191 -20.49 4.51 24.92
C GLU A 191 -20.29 4.97 26.38
N LEU A 192 -19.26 5.77 26.65
CA LEU A 192 -18.91 6.19 28.01
C LEU A 192 -19.70 7.40 28.51
N VAL A 193 -20.03 8.35 27.66
CA VAL A 193 -20.57 9.66 28.04
C VAL A 193 -22.01 9.89 27.53
N GLY A 194 -22.48 9.02 26.63
CA GLY A 194 -23.81 9.14 25.99
C GLY A 194 -23.76 9.98 24.69
N SER A 195 -24.95 10.15 24.11
CA SER A 195 -25.14 10.78 22.78
C SER A 195 -24.76 12.26 22.72
N ASP A 196 -24.70 12.96 23.86
CA ASP A 196 -24.48 14.41 23.92
C ASP A 196 -23.00 14.79 23.86
N CYS A 197 -22.11 13.81 23.68
CA CYS A 197 -20.68 14.03 23.57
C CYS A 197 -20.31 14.82 22.31
N LYS A 198 -19.95 16.10 22.48
CA LYS A 198 -19.43 16.95 21.41
C LYS A 198 -17.95 16.63 21.18
N ILE A 199 -17.68 15.93 20.07
CA ILE A 199 -16.29 15.67 19.64
C ILE A 199 -16.01 16.57 18.44
N LYS A 200 -14.92 17.31 18.51
CA LYS A 200 -14.40 18.03 17.35
C LYS A 200 -13.72 17.01 16.45
N PHE A 201 -14.39 16.64 15.37
CA PHE A 201 -13.85 15.78 14.33
C PHE A 201 -13.35 16.66 13.19
N ILE A 202 -12.06 16.53 12.87
CA ILE A 202 -11.43 17.24 11.74
C ILE A 202 -10.93 16.18 10.77
N PRO A 203 -11.73 15.77 9.80
CA PRO A 203 -11.35 14.74 8.85
C PRO A 203 -10.35 15.28 7.81
N PHE A 204 -9.49 14.40 7.35
CA PHE A 204 -8.67 14.64 6.17
C PHE A 204 -9.48 14.34 4.90
N PHE A 205 -9.55 15.31 4.00
CA PHE A 205 -10.12 15.13 2.67
C PHE A 205 -9.02 15.02 1.62
N PHE A 206 -9.21 14.09 0.69
CA PHE A 206 -8.28 13.91 -0.42
C PHE A 206 -8.73 14.73 -1.62
N LYS A 207 -7.79 15.52 -2.20
CA LYS A 207 -8.05 16.40 -3.35
C LYS A 207 -7.40 15.89 -4.65
N PHE A 208 -7.03 14.60 -4.69
CA PHE A 208 -6.40 14.03 -5.88
C PHE A 208 -7.45 13.58 -6.89
N ASP A 209 -7.28 13.91 -8.14
CA ASP A 209 -8.23 13.57 -9.20
C ASP A 209 -8.34 12.06 -9.45
N LYS A 210 -7.27 11.30 -9.19
CA LYS A 210 -7.25 9.84 -9.31
C LYS A 210 -6.25 9.22 -8.34
N ALA A 211 -6.67 8.17 -7.62
CA ALA A 211 -5.80 7.41 -6.73
C ALA A 211 -4.59 6.82 -7.48
N ASN A 212 -4.79 6.38 -8.72
CA ASN A 212 -3.73 5.81 -9.56
C ASN A 212 -2.54 6.75 -9.77
N LYS A 213 -2.76 8.08 -9.82
CA LYS A 213 -1.66 9.06 -9.98
C LYS A 213 -0.63 9.00 -8.85
N VAL A 214 -1.03 8.52 -7.68
CA VAL A 214 -0.12 8.37 -6.53
C VAL A 214 0.85 7.21 -6.76
N PHE A 215 0.40 6.18 -7.49
CA PHE A 215 1.18 4.98 -7.79
C PHE A 215 1.91 5.06 -9.15
N GLU A 216 1.60 6.07 -9.96
CA GLU A 216 2.28 6.26 -11.24
C GLU A 216 3.76 6.58 -11.00
N PHE A 217 4.61 5.73 -11.59
CA PHE A 217 6.04 6.01 -11.65
C PHE A 217 6.27 7.26 -12.50
N ASN A 218 6.87 8.28 -11.92
CA ASN A 218 7.26 9.47 -12.66
C ASN A 218 8.76 9.45 -12.92
N PRO A 219 9.21 9.16 -14.16
CA PRO A 219 10.63 9.10 -14.49
C PRO A 219 11.37 10.43 -14.30
N LYS A 220 10.63 11.55 -14.19
CA LYS A 220 11.23 12.86 -13.86
C LYS A 220 11.46 13.04 -12.35
N ARG A 221 10.78 12.25 -11.51
CA ARG A 221 10.90 12.27 -10.04
C ARG A 221 11.93 11.26 -9.54
N SER A 222 12.01 10.11 -10.19
CA SER A 222 13.11 9.18 -9.93
C SER A 222 14.28 9.59 -10.82
N LYS A 223 15.39 9.97 -10.22
CA LYS A 223 16.64 10.10 -10.97
C LYS A 223 17.07 8.71 -11.46
N GLY A 224 16.35 8.22 -12.47
CA GLY A 224 16.62 6.97 -13.16
C GLY A 224 16.16 5.71 -12.40
N GLY A 225 14.93 5.30 -12.58
CA GLY A 225 14.42 4.03 -12.06
C GLY A 225 14.21 3.01 -13.16
N LEU A 226 15.07 2.04 -13.29
CA LEU A 226 14.84 0.84 -14.10
C LEU A 226 14.85 -0.39 -13.20
N ILE A 227 13.88 -1.28 -13.39
CA ILE A 227 13.94 -2.61 -12.79
C ILE A 227 14.76 -3.47 -13.75
N THR A 228 16.00 -3.75 -13.39
CA THR A 228 16.86 -4.70 -14.12
C THR A 228 16.75 -6.08 -13.47
N ARG A 229 16.42 -7.08 -14.26
CA ARG A 229 16.36 -8.48 -13.80
C ARG A 229 17.49 -9.26 -14.46
N PHE A 230 18.40 -9.75 -13.65
CA PHE A 230 19.44 -10.67 -14.10
C PHE A 230 19.16 -12.07 -13.58
N SER A 231 19.29 -13.07 -14.41
CA SER A 231 19.17 -14.48 -13.99
C SER A 231 20.49 -15.20 -14.28
N PHE A 232 21.04 -15.82 -13.25
CA PHE A 232 22.19 -16.70 -13.35
C PHE A 232 21.73 -18.14 -13.20
N THR A 233 22.08 -18.99 -14.14
CA THR A 233 21.96 -20.44 -14.05
C THR A 233 23.33 -21.00 -13.66
N LYS A 234 23.39 -21.81 -12.60
CA LYS A 234 24.50 -22.72 -12.35
C LYS A 234 24.23 -24.01 -13.07
#